data_d7c96392e5c2ab99b3a577d29268d335
#
_entry.id   d7c96392e5c2ab99b3a577d29268d335
#
_cell.length_a   1.000
_cell.length_b   1.000
_cell.length_c   1.000
_cell.angle_alpha   90.00
_cell.angle_beta   90.00
_cell.angle_gamma   90.00
#
_symmetry.space_group_name_H-M   'P 1'
#
loop_
_entity.id
_entity.type
_entity.pdbx_description
1 polymer ?
#
loop_
_entity_poly.entity_id
_entity_poly.type
_entity_poly.pdbx_seq_one_letter_code
_entity_poly.pdbx_strand_id
1 'polypeptide(L)'
;MIEGTDNTGKDTQQNLIIEKLHNLVFHKLHYSSLPFKDDVEKHVKYSTQMYDDMFKMMLNNNEDNINMIFNRSHLGESVYSPLYRGYSGDYIFDIEKKYAEKLRSKLYLITLTNDPHTILKRDDGKSFYGNEEEVKAEIDGFNRAHRLSKIKNKLLINIGTMSAEEVSHIIIDFLMHKNSVMGEAEQLNLFE
;
A
#
# COMPACT_ATOMS: atom_id res chain seq x y z
N MET A 1 -1.64 1.19 -4.45
CA MET A 1 -0.74 1.06 -3.29
C MET A 1 -0.65 -0.40 -2.89
N ILE A 2 0.57 -0.91 -2.66
CA ILE A 2 0.82 -2.27 -2.17
C ILE A 2 1.52 -2.15 -0.82
N GLU A 3 0.91 -2.68 0.23
CA GLU A 3 1.34 -2.61 1.62
C GLU A 3 1.49 -3.99 2.24
N GLY A 4 2.10 -4.08 3.40
CA GLY A 4 2.33 -5.29 4.15
C GLY A 4 3.74 -5.34 4.74
N THR A 5 3.96 -6.25 5.68
CA THR A 5 5.28 -6.45 6.29
C THR A 5 6.33 -6.88 5.26
N ASP A 6 7.60 -6.80 5.62
CA ASP A 6 8.68 -7.20 4.72
C ASP A 6 8.54 -8.69 4.33
N ASN A 7 9.14 -9.06 3.23
CA ASN A 7 9.14 -10.44 2.70
C ASN A 7 7.75 -11.03 2.31
N THR A 8 6.70 -10.18 2.21
CA THR A 8 5.38 -10.57 1.66
C THR A 8 5.29 -10.48 0.13
N GLY A 9 6.38 -10.24 -0.58
CA GLY A 9 6.41 -10.24 -2.04
C GLY A 9 5.86 -8.99 -2.72
N LYS A 10 5.80 -7.84 -2.04
CA LYS A 10 5.33 -6.57 -2.59
C LYS A 10 6.04 -6.16 -3.89
N ASP A 11 7.38 -6.27 -3.93
CA ASP A 11 8.18 -5.96 -5.12
C ASP A 11 7.83 -6.88 -6.29
N THR A 12 7.66 -8.17 -6.03
CA THR A 12 7.25 -9.16 -7.02
C THR A 12 5.89 -8.81 -7.59
N GLN A 13 4.90 -8.48 -6.75
CA GLN A 13 3.57 -8.12 -7.21
C GLN A 13 3.56 -6.80 -7.98
N GLN A 14 4.33 -5.81 -7.55
CA GLN A 14 4.48 -4.56 -8.29
C GLN A 14 4.99 -4.81 -9.72
N ASN A 15 5.99 -5.66 -9.89
CA ASN A 15 6.56 -5.98 -11.20
C ASN A 15 5.58 -6.78 -12.07
N LEU A 16 4.91 -7.80 -11.50
CA LEU A 16 3.93 -8.61 -12.23
C LEU A 16 2.70 -7.80 -12.68
N ILE A 17 2.22 -6.87 -11.86
CA ILE A 17 1.12 -5.97 -12.24
C ILE A 17 1.53 -5.10 -13.44
N ILE A 18 2.71 -4.49 -13.40
CA ILE A 18 3.22 -3.65 -14.50
C ILE A 18 3.41 -4.48 -15.77
N GLU A 19 3.96 -5.69 -15.67
CA GLU A 19 4.16 -6.59 -16.79
C GLU A 19 2.83 -7.01 -17.43
N LYS A 20 1.86 -7.41 -16.62
CA LYS A 20 0.55 -7.89 -17.12
C LYS A 20 -0.34 -6.78 -17.66
N LEU A 21 -0.20 -5.57 -17.15
CA LEU A 21 -0.90 -4.37 -17.63
C LEU A 21 0.00 -3.52 -18.53
N HIS A 22 0.77 -4.16 -19.40
CA HIS A 22 1.78 -3.55 -20.28
C HIS A 22 1.23 -2.48 -21.25
N ASN A 23 -0.07 -2.43 -21.47
CA ASN A 23 -0.74 -1.39 -22.24
C ASN A 23 -0.94 -0.07 -21.47
N LEU A 24 -0.66 -0.06 -20.17
CA LEU A 24 -0.76 1.11 -19.31
C LEU A 24 0.62 1.65 -18.98
N VAL A 25 0.71 2.97 -18.84
CA VAL A 25 1.93 3.64 -18.36
C VAL A 25 1.90 3.71 -16.84
N PHE A 26 2.98 3.27 -16.19
CA PHE A 26 3.12 3.30 -14.75
C PHE A 26 4.29 4.14 -14.28
N HIS A 27 4.06 5.01 -13.29
CA HIS A 27 5.11 5.54 -12.42
C HIS A 27 5.27 4.60 -11.22
N LYS A 28 6.44 3.99 -11.12
CA LYS A 28 6.82 3.10 -10.01
C LYS A 28 7.43 3.92 -8.87
N LEU A 29 6.83 3.85 -7.70
CA LEU A 29 7.24 4.60 -6.52
C LEU A 29 7.47 3.66 -5.33
N HIS A 30 8.45 4.00 -4.50
CA HIS A 30 8.80 3.25 -3.30
C HIS A 30 9.08 4.23 -2.17
N TYR A 31 8.34 4.10 -1.07
CA TYR A 31 8.58 4.87 0.15
C TYR A 31 9.37 4.03 1.15
N SER A 32 10.49 4.54 1.61
CA SER A 32 11.33 3.91 2.63
C SER A 32 11.33 4.72 3.92
N SER A 33 11.89 4.13 4.98
CA SER A 33 12.01 4.81 6.27
C SER A 33 12.86 6.07 6.17
N LEU A 34 12.50 7.06 7.00
CA LEU A 34 13.14 8.37 7.03
C LEU A 34 14.41 8.40 7.89
N PRO A 35 15.33 9.33 7.61
CA PRO A 35 16.62 9.41 8.29
C PRO A 35 16.57 9.98 9.72
N PHE A 36 15.42 10.35 10.26
CA PHE A 36 15.29 11.04 11.55
C PHE A 36 14.96 10.07 12.69
N LYS A 37 15.85 9.12 12.99
CA LYS A 37 15.59 8.06 13.97
C LYS A 37 15.38 8.55 15.41
N ASP A 38 16.05 9.65 15.79
CA ASP A 38 16.15 10.12 17.17
C ASP A 38 15.35 11.42 17.45
N ASP A 39 14.65 11.95 16.44
CA ASP A 39 13.88 13.19 16.53
C ASP A 39 12.43 12.95 16.05
N VAL A 40 11.58 12.57 17.00
CA VAL A 40 10.16 12.22 16.70
C VAL A 40 9.41 13.39 16.11
N GLU A 41 9.59 14.61 16.63
CA GLU A 41 8.87 15.80 16.13
C GLU A 41 9.23 16.09 14.67
N LYS A 42 10.52 16.08 14.38
CA LYS A 42 11.04 16.28 13.02
C LYS A 42 10.58 15.17 12.08
N HIS A 43 10.58 13.92 12.56
CA HIS A 43 10.10 12.78 11.79
C HIS A 43 8.61 12.93 11.43
N VAL A 44 7.76 13.19 12.42
CA VAL A 44 6.31 13.37 12.22
C VAL A 44 6.03 14.53 11.27
N LYS A 45 6.71 15.67 11.46
CA LYS A 45 6.56 16.84 10.58
C LYS A 45 6.91 16.50 9.12
N TYR A 46 8.04 15.83 8.90
CA TYR A 46 8.50 15.46 7.57
C TYR A 46 7.58 14.40 6.94
N SER A 47 7.21 13.36 7.69
CA SER A 47 6.30 12.31 7.21
C SER A 47 4.92 12.85 6.86
N THR A 48 4.41 13.78 7.67
CA THR A 48 3.14 14.47 7.38
C THR A 48 3.18 15.17 6.03
N GLN A 49 4.25 15.95 5.78
CA GLN A 49 4.41 16.64 4.50
C GLN A 49 4.58 15.65 3.35
N MET A 50 5.41 14.63 3.52
CA MET A 50 5.69 13.63 2.50
C MET A 50 4.42 12.87 2.07
N TYR A 51 3.58 12.44 3.01
CA TYR A 51 2.33 11.73 2.68
C TYR A 51 1.26 12.67 2.12
N ASP A 52 1.19 13.90 2.59
CA ASP A 52 0.28 14.91 2.02
C ASP A 52 0.66 15.20 0.55
N ASP A 53 1.95 15.35 0.25
CA ASP A 53 2.45 15.55 -1.11
C ASP A 53 2.26 14.32 -2.00
N MET A 54 2.39 13.11 -1.44
CA MET A 54 2.08 11.86 -2.13
C MET A 54 0.62 11.83 -2.62
N PHE A 55 -0.34 12.17 -1.76
CA PHE A 55 -1.75 12.21 -2.14
C PHE A 55 -2.07 13.35 -3.10
N LYS A 56 -1.44 14.52 -2.96
CA LYS A 56 -1.55 15.62 -3.94
C LYS A 56 -1.07 15.21 -5.32
N MET A 57 0.08 14.52 -5.37
CA MET A 57 0.62 13.99 -6.62
C MET A 57 -0.35 13.02 -7.29
N MET A 58 -1.03 12.15 -6.52
CA MET A 58 -2.05 11.27 -7.06
C MET A 58 -3.25 12.02 -7.63
N LEU A 59 -3.70 13.10 -6.97
CA LEU A 59 -4.78 13.93 -7.48
C LEU A 59 -4.41 14.60 -8.79
N ASN A 60 -3.22 15.20 -8.87
CA ASN A 60 -2.77 15.92 -10.05
C ASN A 60 -2.60 14.98 -11.26
N ASN A 61 -2.01 13.81 -11.06
CA ASN A 61 -1.80 12.84 -12.15
C ASN A 61 -3.07 12.08 -12.55
N ASN A 62 -4.13 12.18 -11.74
CA ASN A 62 -5.41 11.57 -12.06
C ASN A 62 -6.07 12.17 -13.32
N GLU A 63 -5.79 13.41 -13.63
CA GLU A 63 -6.29 14.12 -14.82
C GLU A 63 -5.53 13.70 -16.10
N ASP A 64 -4.30 13.23 -15.96
CA ASP A 64 -3.40 12.89 -17.08
C ASP A 64 -3.43 11.40 -17.48
N ASN A 65 -4.29 10.58 -16.87
CA ASN A 65 -4.35 9.12 -17.06
C ASN A 65 -3.01 8.40 -16.80
N ILE A 66 -2.16 8.98 -15.94
CA ILE A 66 -0.91 8.37 -15.51
C ILE A 66 -1.18 7.45 -14.32
N ASN A 67 -0.92 6.16 -14.48
CA ASN A 67 -1.07 5.21 -13.39
C ASN A 67 0.15 5.29 -12.47
N MET A 68 -0.09 5.24 -11.18
CA MET A 68 0.94 5.23 -10.15
C MET A 68 0.86 3.94 -9.35
N ILE A 69 1.97 3.26 -9.19
CA ILE A 69 2.06 2.07 -8.35
C ILE A 69 3.06 2.30 -7.22
N PHE A 70 2.56 2.29 -5.99
CA PHE A 70 3.36 2.50 -4.79
C PHE A 70 3.64 1.17 -4.12
N ASN A 71 4.92 0.84 -3.98
CA ASN A 71 5.37 -0.20 -3.09
C ASN A 71 5.76 0.45 -1.77
N ARG A 72 4.98 0.18 -0.75
CA ARG A 72 4.90 0.91 0.51
C ARG A 72 4.36 2.34 0.32
N SER A 73 3.59 2.79 1.26
CA SER A 73 3.02 4.14 1.32
C SER A 73 2.84 4.58 2.78
N HIS A 74 1.74 5.17 3.12
CA HIS A 74 1.50 5.77 4.43
C HIS A 74 1.14 4.75 5.54
N LEU A 75 0.59 3.57 5.21
CA LEU A 75 0.16 2.62 6.25
C LEU A 75 1.30 2.13 7.12
N GLY A 76 2.51 1.98 6.55
CA GLY A 76 3.69 1.59 7.28
C GLY A 76 4.00 2.51 8.48
N GLU A 77 3.67 3.80 8.40
CA GLU A 77 3.86 4.74 9.51
C GLU A 77 2.99 4.38 10.73
N SER A 78 1.72 4.01 10.50
CA SER A 78 0.82 3.56 11.57
C SER A 78 1.24 2.22 12.20
N VAL A 79 2.06 1.43 11.50
CA VAL A 79 2.55 0.13 11.97
C VAL A 79 3.91 0.25 12.66
N TYR A 80 4.88 0.83 11.97
CA TYR A 80 6.26 0.83 12.44
C TYR A 80 6.53 1.87 13.54
N SER A 81 5.76 2.97 13.58
CA SER A 81 5.97 3.99 14.59
C SER A 81 5.65 3.51 16.01
N PRO A 82 4.51 2.86 16.30
CA PRO A 82 4.28 2.33 17.63
C PRO A 82 5.16 1.12 17.98
N LEU A 83 5.55 0.30 17.00
CA LEU A 83 6.36 -0.89 17.24
C LEU A 83 7.84 -0.56 17.50
N TYR A 84 8.41 0.41 16.77
CA TYR A 84 9.86 0.61 16.74
C TYR A 84 10.31 2.03 17.07
N ARG A 85 9.38 3.01 17.18
CA ARG A 85 9.74 4.43 17.35
C ARG A 85 9.07 5.08 18.55
N GLY A 86 8.20 4.36 19.29
CA GLY A 86 7.61 4.80 20.55
C GLY A 86 6.53 5.89 20.44
N TYR A 87 5.93 6.12 19.26
CA TYR A 87 4.83 7.08 19.10
C TYR A 87 3.75 6.53 18.15
N SER A 88 2.56 7.13 18.19
CA SER A 88 1.45 6.74 17.28
C SER A 88 1.65 7.33 15.90
N GLY A 89 1.65 6.48 14.87
CA GLY A 89 1.64 6.89 13.47
C GLY A 89 0.25 7.12 12.88
N ASP A 90 -0.83 7.10 13.69
CA ASP A 90 -2.21 7.14 13.20
C ASP A 90 -2.65 8.49 12.61
N TYR A 91 -1.85 9.54 12.76
CA TYR A 91 -2.08 10.84 12.11
C TYR A 91 -2.16 10.73 10.58
N ILE A 92 -1.61 9.65 10.02
CA ILE A 92 -1.66 9.40 8.57
C ILE A 92 -3.09 9.20 8.06
N PHE A 93 -4.01 8.71 8.90
CA PHE A 93 -5.42 8.54 8.52
C PHE A 93 -6.18 9.87 8.40
N ASP A 94 -5.75 10.91 9.12
CA ASP A 94 -6.28 12.27 8.93
C ASP A 94 -5.79 12.88 7.62
N ILE A 95 -4.56 12.56 7.20
CA ILE A 95 -4.04 12.96 5.89
C ILE A 95 -4.82 12.22 4.80
N GLU A 96 -4.91 10.90 4.87
CA GLU A 96 -5.65 10.07 3.91
C GLU A 96 -7.10 10.57 3.74
N LYS A 97 -7.78 10.89 4.83
CA LYS A 97 -9.18 11.35 4.82
C LYS A 97 -9.41 12.60 3.96
N LYS A 98 -8.43 13.49 3.85
CA LYS A 98 -8.54 14.70 3.01
C LYS A 98 -8.71 14.38 1.53
N TYR A 99 -8.17 13.23 1.11
CA TYR A 99 -8.04 12.85 -0.30
C TYR A 99 -8.88 11.63 -0.70
N ALA A 100 -9.20 10.75 0.25
CA ALA A 100 -9.83 9.45 -0.02
C ALA A 100 -11.13 9.56 -0.82
N GLU A 101 -11.96 10.59 -0.55
CA GLU A 101 -13.22 10.76 -1.29
C GLU A 101 -12.97 11.26 -2.73
N LYS A 102 -12.01 12.16 -2.93
CA LYS A 102 -11.66 12.67 -4.27
C LYS A 102 -11.01 11.62 -5.17
N LEU A 103 -10.31 10.66 -4.55
CA LEU A 103 -9.63 9.56 -5.23
C LEU A 103 -10.46 8.25 -5.21
N ARG A 104 -11.72 8.31 -4.77
CA ARG A 104 -12.55 7.15 -4.45
C ARG A 104 -12.60 6.06 -5.52
N SER A 105 -12.76 6.45 -6.78
CA SER A 105 -12.89 5.51 -7.90
C SER A 105 -11.55 4.99 -8.44
N LYS A 106 -10.46 5.68 -8.14
CA LYS A 106 -9.14 5.47 -8.78
C LYS A 106 -8.04 5.05 -7.81
N LEU A 107 -8.29 5.07 -6.50
CA LEU A 107 -7.32 4.67 -5.49
C LEU A 107 -7.62 3.25 -4.97
N TYR A 108 -6.62 2.38 -5.08
CA TYR A 108 -6.67 0.98 -4.66
C TYR A 108 -5.59 0.71 -3.62
N LEU A 109 -5.98 0.03 -2.53
CA LEU A 109 -5.09 -0.42 -1.47
C LEU A 109 -5.07 -1.94 -1.41
N ILE A 110 -3.95 -2.52 -1.71
CA ILE A 110 -3.69 -3.95 -1.58
C ILE A 110 -2.77 -4.16 -0.38
N THR A 111 -3.20 -4.97 0.58
CA THR A 111 -2.38 -5.33 1.73
C THR A 111 -2.07 -6.82 1.69
N LEU A 112 -0.79 -7.15 1.68
CA LEU A 112 -0.30 -8.53 1.62
C LEU A 112 0.13 -8.98 3.02
N THR A 113 -0.37 -10.15 3.43
CA THR A 113 0.03 -10.82 4.67
C THR A 113 0.41 -12.26 4.38
N ASN A 114 1.12 -12.89 5.31
CA ASN A 114 1.42 -14.31 5.26
C ASN A 114 1.58 -14.84 6.69
N ASP A 115 1.79 -16.13 6.81
CA ASP A 115 2.16 -16.80 8.06
C ASP A 115 3.49 -16.24 8.61
N PRO A 116 3.60 -15.94 9.92
CA PRO A 116 4.81 -15.36 10.52
C PRO A 116 6.06 -16.20 10.30
N HIS A 117 5.96 -17.52 10.44
CA HIS A 117 7.07 -18.43 10.21
C HIS A 117 7.58 -18.37 8.77
N THR A 118 6.66 -18.32 7.82
CA THR A 118 6.98 -18.21 6.38
C THR A 118 7.67 -16.89 6.07
N ILE A 119 7.23 -15.80 6.67
CA ILE A 119 7.85 -14.46 6.50
C ILE A 119 9.26 -14.46 7.08
N LEU A 120 9.41 -14.93 8.31
CA LEU A 120 10.71 -14.97 8.99
C LEU A 120 11.72 -15.83 8.22
N LYS A 121 11.27 -16.98 7.67
CA LYS A 121 12.13 -17.85 6.86
C LYS A 121 12.62 -17.18 5.56
N ARG A 122 11.91 -16.19 5.06
CA ARG A 122 12.26 -15.44 3.84
C ARG A 122 13.10 -14.20 4.14
N ASP A 123 13.36 -13.91 5.42
CA ASP A 123 14.09 -12.71 5.79
C ASP A 123 15.54 -12.76 5.31
N ASP A 124 15.98 -11.64 4.72
CA ASP A 124 17.35 -11.43 4.25
C ASP A 124 18.24 -10.66 5.26
N GLY A 125 17.75 -10.50 6.49
CA GLY A 125 18.42 -9.80 7.58
C GLY A 125 18.33 -8.27 7.51
N LYS A 126 17.43 -7.72 6.68
CA LYS A 126 17.23 -6.26 6.56
C LYS A 126 15.93 -5.78 7.19
N SER A 127 15.10 -6.69 7.66
CA SER A 127 13.83 -6.39 8.31
C SER A 127 14.05 -5.88 9.74
N PHE A 128 13.05 -5.21 10.30
CA PHE A 128 13.10 -4.75 11.71
C PHE A 128 12.89 -5.89 12.71
N TYR A 129 12.14 -6.90 12.33
CA TYR A 129 11.83 -8.05 13.18
C TYR A 129 12.98 -9.07 13.23
N GLY A 130 13.13 -9.74 14.36
CA GLY A 130 14.11 -10.81 14.58
C GLY A 130 13.47 -12.16 14.98
N ASN A 131 12.16 -12.20 15.18
CA ASN A 131 11.43 -13.40 15.62
C ASN A 131 9.97 -13.38 15.14
N GLU A 132 9.27 -14.53 15.28
CA GLU A 132 7.90 -14.70 14.83
C GLU A 132 6.88 -13.80 15.57
N GLU A 133 7.13 -13.47 16.83
CA GLU A 133 6.23 -12.61 17.61
C GLU A 133 6.26 -11.17 17.07
N GLU A 134 7.44 -10.68 16.71
CA GLU A 134 7.59 -9.36 16.09
C GLU A 134 6.97 -9.32 14.69
N VAL A 135 7.18 -10.36 13.87
CA VAL A 135 6.51 -10.49 12.57
C VAL A 135 5.00 -10.47 12.74
N LYS A 136 4.47 -11.22 13.73
CA LYS A 136 3.04 -11.23 14.03
C LYS A 136 2.54 -9.85 14.42
N ALA A 137 3.28 -9.13 15.25
CA ALA A 137 2.92 -7.76 15.65
C ALA A 137 2.84 -6.82 14.43
N GLU A 138 3.76 -6.92 13.47
CA GLU A 138 3.67 -6.17 12.21
C GLU A 138 2.44 -6.58 11.37
N ILE A 139 2.17 -7.88 11.22
CA ILE A 139 0.98 -8.37 10.49
C ILE A 139 -0.31 -7.83 11.13
N ASP A 140 -0.42 -7.92 12.45
CA ASP A 140 -1.58 -7.40 13.19
C ASP A 140 -1.70 -5.88 13.01
N GLY A 141 -0.56 -5.17 13.00
CA GLY A 141 -0.46 -3.75 12.71
C GLY A 141 -0.99 -3.41 11.31
N PHE A 142 -0.55 -4.12 10.26
CA PHE A 142 -1.03 -3.91 8.89
C PHE A 142 -2.51 -4.28 8.73
N ASN A 143 -2.98 -5.34 9.36
CA ASN A 143 -4.40 -5.71 9.39
C ASN A 143 -5.24 -4.61 10.05
N ARG A 144 -4.76 -4.03 11.16
CA ARG A 144 -5.38 -2.89 11.82
C ARG A 144 -5.40 -1.66 10.92
N ALA A 145 -4.24 -1.29 10.36
CA ALA A 145 -4.10 -0.12 9.48
C ALA A 145 -5.00 -0.24 8.24
N HIS A 146 -5.06 -1.43 7.62
CA HIS A 146 -5.97 -1.72 6.51
C HIS A 146 -7.44 -1.49 6.90
N ARG A 147 -7.88 -1.93 8.09
CA ARG A 147 -9.27 -1.70 8.55
C ARG A 147 -9.55 -0.22 8.78
N LEU A 148 -8.62 0.53 9.36
CA LEU A 148 -8.77 1.96 9.67
C LEU A 148 -8.74 2.86 8.44
N SER A 149 -8.03 2.48 7.40
CA SER A 149 -7.95 3.21 6.13
C SER A 149 -9.33 3.52 5.57
N LYS A 150 -9.53 4.73 5.07
CA LYS A 150 -10.76 5.24 4.45
C LYS A 150 -10.80 5.01 2.94
N ILE A 151 -9.75 4.46 2.36
CA ILE A 151 -9.74 4.06 0.95
C ILE A 151 -10.86 3.05 0.70
N LYS A 152 -11.66 3.29 -0.32
CA LYS A 152 -12.85 2.47 -0.62
C LYS A 152 -12.51 1.14 -1.28
N ASN A 153 -11.55 1.15 -2.20
CA ASN A 153 -11.14 -0.05 -2.91
C ASN A 153 -9.98 -0.69 -2.16
N LYS A 154 -10.31 -1.61 -1.26
CA LYS A 154 -9.33 -2.30 -0.42
C LYS A 154 -9.39 -3.80 -0.63
N LEU A 155 -8.22 -4.43 -0.69
CA LEU A 155 -8.05 -5.87 -0.78
C LEU A 155 -6.97 -6.32 0.21
N LEU A 156 -7.33 -7.22 1.10
CA LEU A 156 -6.40 -7.88 2.02
C LEU A 156 -6.20 -9.32 1.55
N ILE A 157 -4.97 -9.71 1.30
CA ILE A 157 -4.61 -11.05 0.82
C ILE A 157 -3.71 -11.72 1.84
N ASN A 158 -4.15 -12.86 2.37
CA ASN A 158 -3.24 -13.80 3.02
C ASN A 158 -2.68 -14.72 1.95
N ILE A 159 -1.39 -14.59 1.67
CA ILE A 159 -0.71 -15.29 0.57
C ILE A 159 -0.71 -16.80 0.79
N GLY A 160 -0.48 -17.26 2.04
CA GLY A 160 -0.43 -18.69 2.35
C GLY A 160 0.58 -19.42 1.46
N THR A 161 0.08 -20.44 0.76
CA THR A 161 0.87 -21.27 -0.18
C THR A 161 0.75 -20.83 -1.65
N MET A 162 0.02 -19.74 -1.92
CA MET A 162 -0.16 -19.24 -3.28
C MET A 162 1.17 -18.85 -3.93
N SER A 163 1.29 -19.16 -5.21
CA SER A 163 2.38 -18.66 -6.06
C SER A 163 2.24 -17.14 -6.29
N ALA A 164 3.33 -16.51 -6.71
CA ALA A 164 3.31 -15.10 -7.05
C ALA A 164 2.30 -14.79 -8.18
N GLU A 165 2.14 -15.70 -9.14
CA GLU A 165 1.20 -15.60 -10.25
C GLU A 165 -0.26 -15.66 -9.79
N GLU A 166 -0.60 -16.57 -8.87
CA GLU A 166 -1.96 -16.67 -8.31
C GLU A 166 -2.33 -15.41 -7.55
N VAL A 167 -1.42 -14.88 -6.72
CA VAL A 167 -1.61 -13.60 -6.02
C VAL A 167 -1.79 -12.45 -7.01
N SER A 168 -0.97 -12.41 -8.07
CA SER A 168 -1.08 -11.39 -9.12
C SER A 168 -2.42 -11.45 -9.85
N HIS A 169 -2.95 -12.64 -10.16
CA HIS A 169 -4.27 -12.79 -10.76
C HIS A 169 -5.37 -12.21 -9.86
N ILE A 170 -5.36 -12.53 -8.57
CA ILE A 170 -6.34 -11.99 -7.61
C ILE A 170 -6.30 -10.44 -7.59
N ILE A 171 -5.08 -9.86 -7.60
CA ILE A 171 -4.92 -8.42 -7.60
C ILE A 171 -5.45 -7.81 -8.88
N ILE A 172 -5.10 -8.36 -10.04
CA ILE A 172 -5.55 -7.84 -11.35
C ILE A 172 -7.06 -7.97 -11.49
N ASP A 173 -7.64 -9.10 -11.13
CA ASP A 173 -9.10 -9.27 -11.12
C ASP A 173 -9.78 -8.22 -10.24
N PHE A 174 -9.24 -7.94 -9.06
CA PHE A 174 -9.76 -6.89 -8.20
C PHE A 174 -9.66 -5.49 -8.84
N LEU A 175 -8.55 -5.17 -9.50
CA LEU A 175 -8.38 -3.90 -10.20
C LEU A 175 -9.33 -3.75 -11.38
N MET A 176 -9.57 -4.82 -12.14
CA MET A 176 -10.39 -4.81 -13.36
C MET A 176 -11.89 -4.89 -13.05
N HIS A 177 -12.34 -5.75 -12.12
CA HIS A 177 -13.77 -5.94 -11.83
C HIS A 177 -14.41 -4.72 -11.16
N LYS A 178 -13.67 -3.95 -10.36
CA LYS A 178 -14.20 -2.68 -9.84
C LYS A 178 -14.35 -1.61 -10.92
N ASN A 179 -13.51 -1.64 -11.94
CA ASN A 179 -13.70 -0.78 -13.11
C ASN A 179 -14.92 -1.20 -13.94
N SER A 180 -15.29 -2.49 -14.01
CA SER A 180 -16.45 -2.96 -14.75
C SER A 180 -17.78 -2.68 -14.04
N VAL A 181 -17.85 -2.73 -12.71
CA VAL A 181 -19.08 -2.41 -11.95
C VAL A 181 -19.34 -0.89 -11.88
N MET A 182 -18.30 -0.06 -12.00
CA MET A 182 -18.45 1.39 -12.21
C MET A 182 -18.71 1.73 -13.69
N GLY A 183 -18.33 0.86 -14.61
CA GLY A 183 -18.31 1.08 -16.05
C GLY A 183 -19.64 0.98 -16.77
N GLU A 184 -20.74 0.49 -16.16
CA GLU A 184 -22.06 0.61 -16.79
C GLU A 184 -22.65 2.03 -16.66
N ALA A 185 -22.12 2.87 -15.74
CA ALA A 185 -22.58 4.25 -15.58
C ALA A 185 -21.58 5.30 -16.13
N GLU A 186 -20.30 4.99 -16.27
CA GLU A 186 -19.26 5.97 -16.68
C GLU A 186 -18.50 5.59 -17.96
N GLN A 187 -18.56 4.34 -18.44
CA GLN A 187 -17.93 3.94 -19.72
C GLN A 187 -18.57 4.58 -20.95
N LEU A 188 -19.76 5.16 -20.83
CA LEU A 188 -20.39 5.93 -21.91
C LEU A 188 -19.74 7.28 -22.19
N ASN A 189 -18.85 7.78 -21.30
CA ASN A 189 -18.24 9.09 -21.43
C ASN A 189 -16.73 9.08 -21.72
N LEU A 190 -16.10 7.91 -21.93
CA LEU A 190 -14.65 7.81 -22.21
C LEU A 190 -14.33 7.49 -23.69
N PHE A 191 -15.35 7.40 -24.56
CA PHE A 191 -15.20 7.13 -25.99
C PHE A 191 -15.99 8.11 -26.89
N GLU A 192 -16.43 9.27 -26.38
CA GLU A 192 -16.89 10.39 -27.19
C GLU A 192 -15.87 11.52 -27.24
#